data_48fecd43eb73c4f6819ad6f8b5033906
#
_entry.id   48fecd43eb73c4f6819ad6f8b5033906
#
_cell.length_a   1.000
_cell.length_b   1.000
_cell.length_c   1.000
_cell.angle_alpha   90.00
_cell.angle_beta   90.00
_cell.angle_gamma   90.00
#
_symmetry.space_group_name_H-M   'P 1'
#
loop_
_entity.id
_entity.type
_entity.pdbx_description
1 polymer ?
#
loop_
_entity_poly.entity_id
_entity_poly.type
_entity_poly.pdbx_seq_one_letter_code
_entity_poly.pdbx_strand_id
1 'polypeptide(L)'
;LYQDINGEYRGADDKIYKDDTFINYTLFSLWDTYRAAHPLYTITHPERVSDFVNSMIKIYEHQGKLPVWHLRGNETNTMPGYSGIPVVIDAALKGFDNIDLEKVFEAAKVSPTEDIEPGIKVLMERGYIPADFMFESVASNMEYAIGDWGIAQLAKKLSKEKDYEYFINRSKAYKQYFDPETRFMRGKLSDGSWRTPFDPISAEHRVNDYCEGNAWQYLWLVPQDPEGLIELLGGDEEFNKKLDELFSMSSELGDEASMDITGLIGQYAHGNEPSHHTTYMYAYSGEHYKIADKVRYINNELYTDQPDGLSGNEDCGQMSAWYILSSMGFYPVNPSNGAYVFGSPLFDEVVLDIPGQKQFKISAKNNSDKNIYCLLYT
;
A
#
# COMPACT_ATOMS: atom_id res chain seq x y z
N LEU A 1 -4.46 -21.54 3.03
CA LEU A 1 -5.60 -22.43 3.05
C LEU A 1 -6.17 -22.50 4.47
N TYR A 2 -7.47 -22.24 4.60
CA TYR A 2 -8.16 -22.25 5.90
C TYR A 2 -9.51 -22.98 5.76
N GLN A 3 -9.46 -24.23 5.37
CA GLN A 3 -10.60 -25.14 5.33
C GLN A 3 -10.13 -26.58 5.47
N ASP A 4 -11.02 -27.46 5.92
CA ASP A 4 -10.80 -28.88 5.99
C ASP A 4 -10.88 -29.53 4.60
N ILE A 5 -10.45 -30.79 4.50
CA ILE A 5 -10.47 -31.54 3.23
C ILE A 5 -11.88 -31.79 2.67
N ASN A 6 -12.92 -31.66 3.50
CA ASN A 6 -14.33 -31.77 3.12
C ASN A 6 -14.95 -30.40 2.75
N GLY A 7 -14.16 -29.33 2.68
CA GLY A 7 -14.60 -27.98 2.35
C GLY A 7 -15.22 -27.19 3.51
N GLU A 8 -15.20 -27.72 4.74
CA GLU A 8 -15.69 -27.01 5.92
C GLU A 8 -14.66 -26.02 6.46
N TYR A 9 -15.12 -24.85 6.89
CA TYR A 9 -14.29 -23.82 7.54
C TYR A 9 -15.07 -23.06 8.60
N ARG A 10 -14.37 -22.48 9.57
CA ARG A 10 -14.94 -21.58 10.57
C ARG A 10 -14.98 -20.15 10.01
N GLY A 11 -16.17 -19.56 9.99
CA GLY A 11 -16.34 -18.12 9.64
C GLY A 11 -15.87 -17.16 10.72
N ALA A 12 -15.78 -15.87 10.40
CA ALA A 12 -15.44 -14.81 11.34
C ALA A 12 -16.49 -14.60 12.46
N ASP A 13 -17.68 -15.20 12.32
CA ASP A 13 -18.76 -15.24 13.31
C ASP A 13 -18.78 -16.52 14.17
N ASP A 14 -17.69 -17.27 14.15
CA ASP A 14 -17.48 -18.53 14.86
C ASP A 14 -18.39 -19.71 14.41
N LYS A 15 -19.16 -19.55 13.34
CA LYS A 15 -19.98 -20.64 12.79
C LYS A 15 -19.20 -21.46 11.77
N ILE A 16 -19.61 -22.72 11.61
CA ILE A 16 -19.05 -23.62 10.60
C ILE A 16 -19.84 -23.47 9.31
N TYR A 17 -19.12 -23.26 8.23
CA TYR A 17 -19.61 -23.15 6.86
C TYR A 17 -19.01 -24.25 5.99
N LYS A 18 -19.69 -24.52 4.90
CA LYS A 18 -19.18 -25.35 3.82
C LYS A 18 -19.48 -24.67 2.50
N ASP A 19 -18.44 -24.46 1.70
CA ASP A 19 -18.59 -23.89 0.36
C ASP A 19 -17.57 -24.57 -0.56
N ASP A 20 -18.06 -25.19 -1.62
CA ASP A 20 -17.25 -25.93 -2.60
C ASP A 20 -16.96 -25.07 -3.85
N THR A 21 -17.37 -23.78 -3.86
CA THR A 21 -17.22 -22.88 -5.02
C THR A 21 -15.90 -22.12 -5.03
N PHE A 22 -15.19 -22.05 -3.91
CA PHE A 22 -13.89 -21.40 -3.77
C PHE A 22 -13.05 -22.08 -2.66
N ILE A 23 -11.77 -21.79 -2.67
CA ILE A 23 -10.84 -22.18 -1.59
C ILE A 23 -10.75 -21.05 -0.57
N ASN A 24 -11.06 -21.35 0.70
CA ASN A 24 -11.00 -20.36 1.77
C ASN A 24 -9.58 -20.17 2.31
N TYR A 25 -9.19 -18.92 2.50
CA TYR A 25 -7.87 -18.51 2.99
C TYR A 25 -7.96 -17.65 4.26
N THR A 26 -6.85 -17.58 4.99
CA THR A 26 -6.63 -16.71 6.14
C THR A 26 -5.16 -16.26 6.17
N LEU A 27 -4.77 -15.54 7.23
CA LEU A 27 -3.46 -14.88 7.35
C LEU A 27 -3.30 -13.77 6.32
N PHE A 28 -4.26 -12.86 6.35
CA PHE A 28 -4.24 -11.67 5.51
C PHE A 28 -3.66 -10.50 6.28
N SER A 29 -2.36 -10.26 6.13
CA SER A 29 -1.65 -9.05 6.58
C SER A 29 -1.83 -7.96 5.53
N LEU A 30 -3.06 -7.43 5.41
CA LEU A 30 -3.45 -6.65 4.23
C LEU A 30 -2.81 -5.27 4.17
N TRP A 31 -2.50 -4.67 5.33
CA TRP A 31 -1.77 -3.40 5.39
C TRP A 31 -0.43 -3.47 4.66
N ASP A 32 0.21 -4.62 4.70
CA ASP A 32 1.47 -4.90 4.03
C ASP A 32 1.23 -5.34 2.59
N THR A 33 0.46 -6.41 2.42
CA THR A 33 0.39 -7.18 1.18
C THR A 33 -0.38 -6.51 0.04
N TYR A 34 -1.22 -5.50 0.29
CA TYR A 34 -1.91 -4.77 -0.78
C TYR A 34 -0.95 -4.04 -1.70
N ARG A 35 0.26 -3.71 -1.22
CA ARG A 35 1.24 -2.86 -1.90
C ARG A 35 1.97 -3.58 -3.03
N ALA A 36 2.32 -4.87 -2.84
CA ALA A 36 3.03 -5.65 -3.86
C ALA A 36 2.62 -7.12 -3.92
N ALA A 37 2.39 -7.81 -2.79
CA ALA A 37 2.13 -9.24 -2.78
C ALA A 37 0.86 -9.62 -3.55
N HIS A 38 -0.27 -8.98 -3.24
CA HIS A 38 -1.52 -9.21 -3.99
C HIS A 38 -1.42 -8.78 -5.46
N PRO A 39 -0.84 -7.62 -5.83
CA PRO A 39 -0.53 -7.30 -7.22
C PRO A 39 0.34 -8.34 -7.92
N LEU A 40 1.37 -8.88 -7.25
CA LEU A 40 2.21 -9.96 -7.80
C LEU A 40 1.40 -11.23 -8.07
N TYR A 41 0.50 -11.62 -7.16
CA TYR A 41 -0.35 -12.81 -7.35
C TYR A 41 -1.25 -12.68 -8.58
N THR A 42 -1.66 -11.48 -8.96
CA THR A 42 -2.42 -11.28 -10.22
C THR A 42 -1.64 -11.67 -11.47
N ILE A 43 -0.30 -11.75 -11.38
CA ILE A 43 0.60 -12.14 -12.47
C ILE A 43 1.05 -13.60 -12.32
N THR A 44 1.48 -13.99 -11.13
CA THR A 44 2.14 -15.29 -10.88
C THR A 44 1.19 -16.42 -10.50
N HIS A 45 0.05 -16.09 -9.88
CA HIS A 45 -0.94 -17.05 -9.39
C HIS A 45 -2.37 -16.61 -9.70
N PRO A 46 -2.68 -16.25 -10.97
CA PRO A 46 -3.98 -15.69 -11.32
C PRO A 46 -5.15 -16.63 -10.99
N GLU A 47 -4.92 -17.95 -10.96
CA GLU A 47 -5.89 -18.96 -10.58
C GLU A 47 -6.31 -18.91 -9.10
N ARG A 48 -5.57 -18.19 -8.23
CA ARG A 48 -5.86 -18.05 -6.80
C ARG A 48 -6.56 -16.74 -6.45
N VAL A 49 -6.47 -15.74 -7.32
CA VAL A 49 -6.92 -14.37 -7.01
C VAL A 49 -8.40 -14.32 -6.65
N SER A 50 -9.24 -15.02 -7.41
CA SER A 50 -10.68 -15.07 -7.13
C SER A 50 -10.99 -15.74 -5.79
N ASP A 51 -10.24 -16.75 -5.39
CA ASP A 51 -10.39 -17.41 -4.08
C ASP A 51 -10.02 -16.46 -2.93
N PHE A 52 -8.94 -15.66 -3.08
CA PHE A 52 -8.58 -14.65 -2.08
C PHE A 52 -9.68 -13.61 -1.92
N VAL A 53 -10.19 -13.06 -3.03
CA VAL A 53 -11.27 -12.07 -3.00
C VAL A 53 -12.54 -12.66 -2.40
N ASN A 54 -12.95 -13.88 -2.81
CA ASN A 54 -14.14 -14.53 -2.27
C ASN A 54 -13.99 -14.86 -0.78
N SER A 55 -12.78 -15.22 -0.30
CA SER A 55 -12.52 -15.36 1.13
C SER A 55 -12.76 -14.05 1.88
N MET A 56 -12.28 -12.92 1.35
CA MET A 56 -12.48 -11.60 1.96
C MET A 56 -13.96 -11.16 1.92
N ILE A 57 -14.69 -11.49 0.86
CA ILE A 57 -16.14 -11.27 0.76
C ILE A 57 -16.90 -12.12 1.78
N LYS A 58 -16.49 -13.37 2.00
CA LYS A 58 -17.09 -14.21 3.04
C LYS A 58 -16.81 -13.68 4.45
N ILE A 59 -15.61 -13.16 4.70
CA ILE A 59 -15.29 -12.49 5.95
C ILE A 59 -16.23 -11.27 6.13
N TYR A 60 -16.43 -10.44 5.09
CA TYR A 60 -17.41 -9.36 5.12
C TYR A 60 -18.83 -9.86 5.46
N GLU A 61 -19.29 -10.92 4.83
CA GLU A 61 -20.63 -11.50 5.11
C GLU A 61 -20.79 -11.95 6.57
N HIS A 62 -19.70 -12.43 7.20
CA HIS A 62 -19.75 -12.97 8.56
C HIS A 62 -19.56 -11.92 9.64
N GLN A 63 -18.74 -10.87 9.41
CA GLN A 63 -18.40 -9.86 10.44
C GLN A 63 -18.90 -8.45 10.13
N GLY A 64 -19.49 -8.23 8.93
CA GLY A 64 -20.06 -6.94 8.53
C GLY A 64 -19.07 -5.97 7.89
N LYS A 65 -17.79 -6.32 7.74
CA LYS A 65 -16.77 -5.51 7.05
C LYS A 65 -15.71 -6.38 6.39
N LEU A 66 -15.01 -5.83 5.39
CA LEU A 66 -13.82 -6.46 4.81
C LEU A 66 -12.72 -6.60 5.87
N PRO A 67 -11.83 -7.59 5.73
CA PRO A 67 -10.73 -7.76 6.68
C PRO A 67 -9.73 -6.61 6.63
N VAL A 68 -9.13 -6.31 7.78
CA VAL A 68 -8.00 -5.41 7.95
C VAL A 68 -6.72 -6.24 8.17
N TRP A 69 -6.71 -7.08 9.20
CA TRP A 69 -5.63 -8.01 9.49
C TRP A 69 -6.20 -9.33 10.07
N HIS A 70 -6.59 -10.23 9.18
CA HIS A 70 -7.34 -11.44 9.54
C HIS A 70 -6.42 -12.60 9.87
N LEU A 71 -6.44 -13.07 11.11
CA LEU A 71 -5.60 -14.13 11.64
C LEU A 71 -6.42 -15.34 12.10
N ARG A 72 -6.22 -16.49 11.45
CA ARG A 72 -6.81 -17.79 11.83
C ARG A 72 -8.33 -17.74 12.03
N GLY A 73 -9.04 -17.09 11.13
CA GLY A 73 -10.49 -16.95 11.18
C GLY A 73 -11.02 -15.80 12.04
N ASN A 74 -10.16 -14.95 12.60
CA ASN A 74 -10.58 -13.80 13.40
C ASN A 74 -9.96 -12.51 12.86
N GLU A 75 -10.71 -11.41 12.95
CA GLU A 75 -10.20 -10.07 12.69
C GLU A 75 -9.42 -9.57 13.92
N THR A 76 -8.23 -9.03 13.71
CA THR A 76 -7.42 -8.44 14.79
C THR A 76 -7.51 -6.92 14.84
N ASN A 77 -7.96 -6.27 13.77
CA ASN A 77 -7.94 -4.81 13.58
C ASN A 77 -6.55 -4.20 13.85
N THR A 78 -5.50 -4.96 13.61
CA THR A 78 -4.13 -4.51 13.71
C THR A 78 -3.79 -3.65 12.50
N MET A 79 -3.08 -2.57 12.68
CA MET A 79 -2.66 -1.57 11.70
C MET A 79 -3.78 -0.62 11.22
N PRO A 80 -3.43 0.60 10.81
CA PRO A 80 -4.39 1.60 10.36
C PRO A 80 -4.93 1.32 8.96
N GLY A 81 -6.10 1.87 8.67
CA GLY A 81 -6.70 1.77 7.35
C GLY A 81 -7.71 0.63 7.21
N TYR A 82 -8.24 0.46 6.02
CA TYR A 82 -9.12 -0.63 5.60
C TYR A 82 -8.52 -1.37 4.39
N SER A 83 -7.35 -1.95 4.64
CA SER A 83 -6.42 -2.43 3.60
C SER A 83 -6.94 -3.59 2.76
N GLY A 84 -8.02 -4.26 3.17
CA GLY A 84 -8.73 -5.22 2.31
C GLY A 84 -9.36 -4.59 1.08
N ILE A 85 -9.72 -3.30 1.16
CA ILE A 85 -10.38 -2.57 0.06
C ILE A 85 -9.50 -2.48 -1.19
N PRO A 86 -8.24 -1.97 -1.12
CA PRO A 86 -7.36 -1.94 -2.29
C PRO A 86 -7.18 -3.31 -2.94
N VAL A 87 -7.10 -4.37 -2.16
CA VAL A 87 -6.89 -5.74 -2.66
C VAL A 87 -8.08 -6.22 -3.49
N VAL A 88 -9.29 -6.15 -2.93
CA VAL A 88 -10.48 -6.65 -3.64
C VAL A 88 -10.80 -5.79 -4.87
N ILE A 89 -10.52 -4.49 -4.79
CA ILE A 89 -10.77 -3.56 -5.92
C ILE A 89 -9.73 -3.77 -7.03
N ASP A 90 -8.44 -3.93 -6.71
CA ASP A 90 -7.41 -4.20 -7.72
C ASP A 90 -7.77 -5.44 -8.55
N ALA A 91 -8.13 -6.53 -7.88
CA ALA A 91 -8.57 -7.76 -8.54
C ALA A 91 -9.84 -7.55 -9.39
N ALA A 92 -10.83 -6.84 -8.86
CA ALA A 92 -12.09 -6.54 -9.56
C ALA A 92 -11.87 -5.66 -10.80
N LEU A 93 -10.98 -4.68 -10.73
CA LEU A 93 -10.65 -3.79 -11.85
C LEU A 93 -9.83 -4.50 -12.92
N LYS A 94 -8.98 -5.45 -12.56
CA LYS A 94 -8.22 -6.30 -13.48
C LYS A 94 -9.09 -7.34 -14.21
N GLY A 95 -10.31 -7.58 -13.74
CA GLY A 95 -11.31 -8.38 -14.45
C GLY A 95 -11.12 -9.89 -14.31
N PHE A 96 -10.71 -10.36 -13.14
CA PHE A 96 -10.67 -11.81 -12.85
C PHE A 96 -12.08 -12.41 -12.83
N ASP A 97 -12.19 -13.62 -13.35
CA ASP A 97 -13.45 -14.37 -13.35
C ASP A 97 -13.94 -14.69 -11.92
N ASN A 98 -15.24 -14.93 -11.78
CA ASN A 98 -15.87 -15.28 -10.49
C ASN A 98 -15.73 -14.21 -9.37
N ILE A 99 -15.54 -12.95 -9.74
CA ILE A 99 -15.60 -11.80 -8.84
C ILE A 99 -16.85 -10.97 -9.17
N ASP A 100 -17.77 -10.90 -8.22
CA ASP A 100 -18.97 -10.06 -8.34
C ASP A 100 -18.64 -8.60 -8.01
N LEU A 101 -18.58 -7.75 -9.04
CA LEU A 101 -18.19 -6.35 -8.92
C LEU A 101 -19.15 -5.53 -8.04
N GLU A 102 -20.47 -5.80 -8.11
CA GLU A 102 -21.44 -5.11 -7.28
C GLU A 102 -21.27 -5.48 -5.80
N LYS A 103 -21.03 -6.74 -5.53
CA LYS A 103 -20.79 -7.23 -4.17
C LYS A 103 -19.48 -6.72 -3.59
N VAL A 104 -18.40 -6.68 -4.39
CA VAL A 104 -17.14 -6.04 -4.00
C VAL A 104 -17.36 -4.57 -3.68
N PHE A 105 -18.14 -3.86 -4.49
CA PHE A 105 -18.45 -2.46 -4.27
C PHE A 105 -19.25 -2.24 -2.97
N GLU A 106 -20.28 -3.05 -2.72
CA GLU A 106 -21.06 -3.02 -1.49
C GLU A 106 -20.18 -3.25 -0.26
N ALA A 107 -19.36 -4.32 -0.27
CA ALA A 107 -18.47 -4.65 0.82
C ALA A 107 -17.42 -3.55 1.08
N ALA A 108 -16.85 -2.97 0.02
CA ALA A 108 -15.86 -1.92 0.11
C ALA A 108 -16.42 -0.61 0.66
N LYS A 109 -17.71 -0.33 0.49
CA LYS A 109 -18.34 0.91 0.99
C LYS A 109 -18.65 0.91 2.48
N VAL A 110 -18.71 -0.23 3.13
CA VAL A 110 -19.17 -0.32 4.53
C VAL A 110 -18.20 0.41 5.47
N SER A 111 -16.93 0.01 5.49
CA SER A 111 -15.93 0.62 6.38
C SER A 111 -15.81 2.13 6.23
N PRO A 112 -15.79 2.71 5.01
CA PRO A 112 -15.65 4.15 4.83
C PRO A 112 -16.93 4.98 5.05
N THR A 113 -18.10 4.37 5.18
CA THR A 113 -19.38 5.09 5.30
C THR A 113 -20.15 4.81 6.59
N GLU A 114 -19.72 3.83 7.38
CA GLU A 114 -20.30 3.48 8.67
C GLU A 114 -19.31 3.73 9.80
N ASP A 115 -19.80 3.97 11.00
CA ASP A 115 -18.97 4.25 12.20
C ASP A 115 -18.42 2.94 12.80
N ILE A 116 -17.61 2.23 12.02
CA ILE A 116 -17.04 0.92 12.40
C ILE A 116 -15.50 0.87 12.35
N GLU A 117 -14.89 1.89 11.75
CA GLU A 117 -13.42 2.02 11.73
C GLU A 117 -12.95 3.22 12.56
N PRO A 118 -11.76 3.16 13.16
CA PRO A 118 -11.25 4.24 14.00
C PRO A 118 -11.23 5.59 13.30
N GLY A 119 -11.90 6.59 13.85
CA GLY A 119 -11.88 7.96 13.35
C GLY A 119 -12.70 8.21 12.08
N ILE A 120 -13.34 7.19 11.47
CA ILE A 120 -14.03 7.34 10.18
C ILE A 120 -15.22 8.31 10.27
N LYS A 121 -15.98 8.28 11.36
CA LYS A 121 -17.07 9.22 11.58
C LYS A 121 -16.58 10.67 11.60
N VAL A 122 -15.50 10.92 12.32
CA VAL A 122 -14.90 12.26 12.41
C VAL A 122 -14.34 12.69 11.05
N LEU A 123 -13.72 11.76 10.29
CA LEU A 123 -13.29 12.01 8.90
C LEU A 123 -14.45 12.41 8.00
N MET A 124 -15.60 11.71 8.09
CA MET A 124 -16.81 12.06 7.32
C MET A 124 -17.36 13.45 7.66
N GLU A 125 -17.33 13.81 8.95
CA GLU A 125 -17.88 15.09 9.44
C GLU A 125 -16.95 16.28 9.18
N ARG A 126 -15.63 16.09 9.29
CA ARG A 126 -14.63 17.18 9.29
C ARG A 126 -13.70 17.21 8.09
N GLY A 127 -13.63 16.11 7.32
CA GLY A 127 -12.68 15.94 6.23
C GLY A 127 -11.25 15.59 6.66
N TYR A 128 -11.02 15.41 7.96
CA TYR A 128 -9.76 14.89 8.52
C TYR A 128 -10.00 14.30 9.93
N ILE A 129 -9.04 13.50 10.42
CA ILE A 129 -9.05 12.95 11.78
C ILE A 129 -8.14 13.81 12.64
N PRO A 130 -8.67 14.51 13.67
CA PRO A 130 -7.83 15.35 14.52
C PRO A 130 -6.83 14.53 15.35
N ALA A 131 -5.62 15.05 15.49
CA ALA A 131 -4.54 14.42 16.23
C ALA A 131 -4.78 14.35 17.74
N ASP A 132 -5.64 15.22 18.29
CA ASP A 132 -6.11 15.17 19.67
C ASP A 132 -7.32 14.25 19.87
N PHE A 133 -7.86 13.65 18.81
CA PHE A 133 -8.92 12.66 18.85
C PHE A 133 -8.38 11.23 18.97
N MET A 134 -7.34 10.89 18.21
CA MET A 134 -6.72 9.56 18.27
C MET A 134 -5.23 9.62 17.88
N PHE A 135 -4.47 8.63 18.33
CA PHE A 135 -3.11 8.39 17.87
C PHE A 135 -3.10 7.94 16.40
N GLU A 136 -1.96 8.08 15.74
CA GLU A 136 -1.78 7.65 14.34
C GLU A 136 -2.82 8.24 13.37
N SER A 137 -3.31 9.46 13.70
CA SER A 137 -4.38 10.12 12.95
C SER A 137 -3.98 10.41 11.50
N VAL A 138 -2.73 10.81 11.27
CA VAL A 138 -2.18 11.04 9.93
C VAL A 138 -2.09 9.73 9.17
N ALA A 139 -1.49 8.69 9.77
CA ALA A 139 -1.36 7.38 9.16
C ALA A 139 -2.71 6.80 8.75
N SER A 140 -3.68 6.78 9.67
CA SER A 140 -5.03 6.26 9.42
C SER A 140 -5.72 6.98 8.26
N ASN A 141 -5.67 8.32 8.25
CA ASN A 141 -6.32 9.07 7.18
C ASN A 141 -5.66 8.88 5.81
N MET A 142 -4.33 8.76 5.77
CA MET A 142 -3.60 8.54 4.51
C MET A 142 -3.91 7.14 3.94
N GLU A 143 -3.97 6.12 4.78
CA GLU A 143 -4.39 4.78 4.36
C GLU A 143 -5.87 4.76 3.90
N TYR A 144 -6.75 5.49 4.60
CA TYR A 144 -8.14 5.65 4.15
C TYR A 144 -8.23 6.32 2.78
N ALA A 145 -7.42 7.34 2.52
CA ALA A 145 -7.39 8.04 1.24
C ALA A 145 -7.01 7.12 0.06
N ILE A 146 -6.11 6.16 0.28
CA ILE A 146 -5.73 5.15 -0.72
C ILE A 146 -6.92 4.24 -1.04
N GLY A 147 -7.60 3.73 -0.01
CA GLY A 147 -8.79 2.89 -0.19
C GLY A 147 -9.94 3.64 -0.87
N ASP A 148 -10.19 4.88 -0.48
CA ASP A 148 -11.20 5.75 -1.09
C ASP A 148 -10.97 5.99 -2.58
N TRP A 149 -9.71 6.18 -2.97
CA TRP A 149 -9.37 6.31 -4.38
C TRP A 149 -9.74 5.04 -5.16
N GLY A 150 -9.43 3.87 -4.60
CA GLY A 150 -9.82 2.59 -5.19
C GLY A 150 -11.33 2.46 -5.37
N ILE A 151 -12.11 2.77 -4.31
CA ILE A 151 -13.58 2.74 -4.38
C ILE A 151 -14.10 3.68 -5.48
N ALA A 152 -13.52 4.87 -5.62
CA ALA A 152 -13.88 5.79 -6.69
C ALA A 152 -13.68 5.17 -8.08
N GLN A 153 -12.56 4.45 -8.31
CA GLN A 153 -12.33 3.80 -9.60
C GLN A 153 -13.36 2.69 -9.88
N LEU A 154 -13.71 1.89 -8.89
CA LEU A 154 -14.74 0.87 -9.05
C LEU A 154 -16.14 1.49 -9.23
N ALA A 155 -16.47 2.56 -8.51
CA ALA A 155 -17.69 3.33 -8.70
C ALA A 155 -17.82 3.86 -10.14
N LYS A 156 -16.72 4.41 -10.69
CA LYS A 156 -16.65 4.87 -12.07
C LYS A 156 -16.91 3.73 -13.06
N LYS A 157 -16.29 2.57 -12.86
CA LYS A 157 -16.51 1.36 -13.69
C LYS A 157 -17.96 0.89 -13.66
N LEU A 158 -18.63 1.03 -12.50
CA LEU A 158 -20.04 0.65 -12.30
C LEU A 158 -21.03 1.78 -12.63
N SER A 159 -20.56 2.93 -13.15
CA SER A 159 -21.38 4.10 -13.47
C SER A 159 -22.16 4.67 -12.25
N LYS A 160 -21.57 4.60 -11.06
CA LYS A 160 -22.11 5.12 -9.80
C LYS A 160 -21.53 6.52 -9.53
N GLU A 161 -21.99 7.51 -10.29
CA GLU A 161 -21.39 8.85 -10.35
C GLU A 161 -21.31 9.54 -8.97
N LYS A 162 -22.36 9.48 -8.15
CA LYS A 162 -22.36 10.11 -6.81
C LYS A 162 -21.30 9.51 -5.89
N ASP A 163 -21.14 8.20 -5.93
CA ASP A 163 -20.10 7.51 -5.15
C ASP A 163 -18.72 7.85 -5.68
N TYR A 164 -18.56 7.92 -7.00
CA TYR A 164 -17.30 8.36 -7.62
C TYR A 164 -16.90 9.75 -7.14
N GLU A 165 -17.78 10.74 -7.25
CA GLU A 165 -17.53 12.12 -6.81
C GLU A 165 -17.19 12.19 -5.32
N TYR A 166 -17.92 11.47 -4.48
CA TYR A 166 -17.71 11.45 -3.03
C TYR A 166 -16.31 10.88 -2.68
N PHE A 167 -15.99 9.71 -3.18
CA PHE A 167 -14.76 9.02 -2.82
C PHE A 167 -13.51 9.64 -3.48
N ILE A 168 -13.59 10.12 -4.72
CA ILE A 168 -12.47 10.79 -5.37
C ILE A 168 -12.13 12.13 -4.68
N ASN A 169 -13.11 12.82 -4.11
CA ASN A 169 -12.87 14.01 -3.31
C ASN A 169 -12.25 13.64 -1.95
N ARG A 170 -12.76 12.60 -1.28
CA ARG A 170 -12.26 12.20 0.03
C ARG A 170 -10.86 11.56 -0.06
N SER A 171 -10.50 10.93 -1.17
CA SER A 171 -9.14 10.43 -1.40
C SER A 171 -8.06 11.53 -1.38
N LYS A 172 -8.47 12.80 -1.43
CA LYS A 172 -7.60 13.98 -1.32
C LYS A 172 -7.54 14.56 0.11
N ALA A 173 -8.15 13.89 1.09
CA ALA A 173 -8.16 14.36 2.48
C ALA A 173 -6.75 14.47 3.10
N TYR A 174 -5.75 13.73 2.56
CA TYR A 174 -4.35 13.86 2.95
C TYR A 174 -3.84 15.32 2.87
N LYS A 175 -4.38 16.16 1.95
CA LYS A 175 -4.01 17.58 1.80
C LYS A 175 -4.29 18.41 3.06
N GLN A 176 -5.20 17.95 3.95
CA GLN A 176 -5.50 18.62 5.21
C GLN A 176 -4.36 18.55 6.23
N TYR A 177 -3.46 17.57 6.08
CA TYR A 177 -2.31 17.39 6.97
C TYR A 177 -1.04 18.05 6.48
N PHE A 178 -1.00 18.54 5.24
CA PHE A 178 0.19 19.21 4.72
C PHE A 178 0.37 20.58 5.38
N ASP A 179 1.43 20.70 6.15
CA ASP A 179 1.87 21.95 6.75
C ASP A 179 2.87 22.64 5.80
N PRO A 180 2.50 23.78 5.18
CA PRO A 180 3.36 24.45 4.21
C PRO A 180 4.62 25.07 4.83
N GLU A 181 4.64 25.30 6.16
CA GLU A 181 5.80 25.86 6.85
C GLU A 181 6.90 24.79 7.04
N THR A 182 6.50 23.61 7.52
CA THR A 182 7.44 22.49 7.74
C THR A 182 7.62 21.61 6.50
N ARG A 183 6.67 21.65 5.57
CA ARG A 183 6.60 20.82 4.35
C ARG A 183 6.54 19.33 4.66
N PHE A 184 5.73 18.97 5.67
CA PHE A 184 5.43 17.60 6.07
C PHE A 184 3.92 17.38 6.23
N MET A 185 3.50 16.12 6.19
CA MET A 185 2.20 15.71 6.69
C MET A 185 2.27 15.71 8.22
N ARG A 186 1.49 16.57 8.87
CA ARG A 186 1.59 16.84 10.31
C ARG A 186 0.24 16.69 10.99
N GLY A 187 0.24 16.22 12.24
CA GLY A 187 -0.96 16.12 13.04
C GLY A 187 -1.67 17.47 13.22
N LYS A 188 -2.94 17.53 12.81
CA LYS A 188 -3.81 18.71 12.92
C LYS A 188 -4.81 18.50 14.03
N LEU A 189 -4.92 19.46 14.95
CA LEU A 189 -5.81 19.38 16.10
C LEU A 189 -7.26 19.73 15.74
N SER A 190 -8.19 19.45 16.65
CA SER A 190 -9.64 19.74 16.46
C SER A 190 -9.95 21.21 16.26
N ASP A 191 -9.12 22.11 16.77
CA ASP A 191 -9.25 23.57 16.58
C ASP A 191 -8.61 24.06 15.26
N GLY A 192 -8.01 23.16 14.49
CA GLY A 192 -7.34 23.45 13.21
C GLY A 192 -5.88 23.85 13.33
N SER A 193 -5.34 23.97 14.53
CA SER A 193 -3.91 24.22 14.73
C SER A 193 -3.07 22.96 14.53
N TRP A 194 -1.75 23.10 14.35
CA TRP A 194 -0.82 22.00 14.24
C TRP A 194 -0.40 21.49 15.62
N ARG A 195 -0.26 20.16 15.76
CA ARG A 195 0.32 19.56 16.98
C ARG A 195 1.74 20.10 17.22
N THR A 196 2.01 20.49 18.46
CA THR A 196 3.33 20.95 18.92
C THR A 196 3.74 20.26 20.23
N PRO A 197 5.05 20.00 20.46
CA PRO A 197 6.16 20.24 19.53
C PRO A 197 6.11 19.33 18.31
N PHE A 198 6.83 19.66 17.24
CA PHE A 198 6.95 18.85 16.05
C PHE A 198 8.42 18.53 15.77
N ASP A 199 8.73 17.26 15.74
CA ASP A 199 10.02 16.72 15.33
C ASP A 199 9.79 15.72 14.18
N PRO A 200 10.28 15.99 12.96
CA PRO A 200 10.01 15.15 11.80
C PRO A 200 10.66 13.75 11.85
N ILE A 201 11.61 13.51 12.75
CA ILE A 201 12.24 12.18 12.95
C ILE A 201 11.65 11.41 14.13
N SER A 202 10.78 12.05 14.94
CA SER A 202 10.10 11.35 16.04
C SER A 202 9.23 10.21 15.52
N ALA A 203 9.48 9.01 16.03
CA ALA A 203 8.87 7.76 15.57
C ALA A 203 8.34 6.90 16.72
N GLU A 204 7.91 7.52 17.81
CA GLU A 204 7.38 6.83 18.98
C GLU A 204 6.08 6.09 18.63
N HIS A 205 6.11 4.77 18.82
CA HIS A 205 5.02 3.89 18.42
C HIS A 205 3.76 4.12 19.26
N ARG A 206 2.59 4.22 18.61
CA ARG A 206 1.26 4.41 19.22
C ARG A 206 1.11 5.66 20.09
N VAL A 207 1.97 6.65 19.93
CA VAL A 207 1.93 7.90 20.66
C VAL A 207 1.83 9.09 19.72
N ASN A 208 2.57 9.03 18.60
CA ASN A 208 2.59 10.11 17.61
C ASN A 208 1.46 9.98 16.55
N ASP A 209 1.54 10.76 15.51
CA ASP A 209 0.53 10.82 14.44
C ASP A 209 0.75 9.77 13.33
N TYR A 210 1.84 9.00 13.41
CA TYR A 210 2.26 8.02 12.39
C TYR A 210 2.31 6.61 12.99
N CYS A 211 2.05 5.61 12.17
CA CYS A 211 2.14 4.21 12.55
C CYS A 211 3.50 3.65 12.11
N GLU A 212 4.30 3.17 13.06
CA GLU A 212 5.61 2.56 12.78
C GLU A 212 6.46 3.39 11.82
N GLY A 213 6.47 4.70 12.04
CA GLY A 213 7.14 5.64 11.14
C GLY A 213 7.21 7.05 11.70
N ASN A 214 7.74 7.95 10.89
CA ASN A 214 7.87 9.37 11.19
C ASN A 214 7.38 10.24 10.02
N ALA A 215 7.48 11.56 10.15
CA ALA A 215 7.02 12.48 9.13
C ALA A 215 7.77 12.34 7.79
N TRP A 216 9.05 11.92 7.82
CA TRP A 216 9.83 11.70 6.61
C TRP A 216 9.31 10.54 5.78
N GLN A 217 8.89 9.42 6.41
CA GLN A 217 8.33 8.26 5.70
C GLN A 217 6.90 8.55 5.24
N TYR A 218 6.07 9.13 6.11
CA TYR A 218 4.65 9.35 5.83
C TYR A 218 4.36 10.49 4.83
N LEU A 219 5.30 11.42 4.61
CA LEU A 219 5.15 12.44 3.55
C LEU A 219 4.83 11.81 2.18
N TRP A 220 5.38 10.65 1.90
CA TRP A 220 5.30 9.96 0.60
C TRP A 220 4.12 9.00 0.48
N LEU A 221 3.36 8.74 1.54
CA LEU A 221 2.23 7.79 1.52
C LEU A 221 1.01 8.37 0.78
N VAL A 222 1.25 8.80 -0.45
CA VAL A 222 0.25 9.35 -1.39
C VAL A 222 0.38 8.66 -2.77
N PRO A 223 0.38 7.32 -2.82
CA PRO A 223 0.54 6.61 -4.10
C PRO A 223 -0.62 6.84 -5.06
N GLN A 224 -1.78 7.25 -4.57
CA GLN A 224 -2.99 7.48 -5.35
C GLN A 224 -3.05 8.86 -6.03
N ASP A 225 -2.22 9.82 -5.61
CA ASP A 225 -2.22 11.21 -6.14
C ASP A 225 -0.81 11.82 -6.12
N PRO A 226 0.20 11.21 -6.79
CA PRO A 226 1.56 11.72 -6.83
C PRO A 226 1.64 13.15 -7.37
N GLU A 227 0.86 13.48 -8.38
CA GLU A 227 0.79 14.83 -8.97
C GLU A 227 0.28 15.84 -7.94
N GLY A 228 -0.71 15.48 -7.13
CA GLY A 228 -1.21 16.33 -6.04
C GLY A 228 -0.18 16.56 -4.95
N LEU A 229 0.70 15.58 -4.66
CA LEU A 229 1.81 15.74 -3.73
C LEU A 229 2.92 16.63 -4.32
N ILE A 230 3.23 16.48 -5.60
CA ILE A 230 4.16 17.36 -6.33
C ILE A 230 3.69 18.81 -6.27
N GLU A 231 2.39 19.05 -6.51
CA GLU A 231 1.79 20.38 -6.40
C GLU A 231 1.94 20.97 -4.99
N LEU A 232 1.65 20.20 -3.94
CA LEU A 232 1.81 20.64 -2.54
C LEU A 232 3.25 20.99 -2.19
N LEU A 233 4.21 20.24 -2.72
CA LEU A 233 5.64 20.49 -2.49
C LEU A 233 6.21 21.62 -3.35
N GLY A 234 5.43 22.20 -4.27
CA GLY A 234 5.83 23.37 -5.06
C GLY A 234 6.40 23.04 -6.44
N GLY A 235 6.13 21.86 -6.97
CA GLY A 235 6.52 21.40 -8.29
C GLY A 235 7.66 20.37 -8.30
N ASP A 236 8.00 19.90 -9.49
CA ASP A 236 8.91 18.76 -9.70
C ASP A 236 10.29 18.97 -9.04
N GLU A 237 10.88 20.15 -9.16
CA GLU A 237 12.21 20.45 -8.60
C GLU A 237 12.23 20.34 -7.07
N GLU A 238 11.26 20.95 -6.41
CA GLU A 238 11.16 20.93 -4.95
C GLU A 238 10.74 19.55 -4.41
N PHE A 239 9.92 18.82 -5.16
CA PHE A 239 9.57 17.43 -4.88
C PHE A 239 10.83 16.54 -4.94
N ASN A 240 11.59 16.61 -6.03
CA ASN A 240 12.81 15.81 -6.20
C ASN A 240 13.85 16.14 -5.15
N LYS A 241 14.03 17.43 -4.81
CA LYS A 241 14.93 17.84 -3.75
C LYS A 241 14.54 17.25 -2.40
N LYS A 242 13.23 17.27 -2.05
CA LYS A 242 12.74 16.71 -0.79
C LYS A 242 12.88 15.18 -0.76
N LEU A 243 12.71 14.53 -1.91
CA LEU A 243 12.90 13.08 -2.04
C LEU A 243 14.40 12.69 -1.96
N ASP A 244 15.29 13.48 -2.55
CA ASP A 244 16.76 13.31 -2.38
C ASP A 244 17.18 13.51 -0.93
N GLU A 245 16.59 14.48 -0.21
CA GLU A 245 16.83 14.70 1.22
C GLU A 245 16.47 13.45 2.04
N LEU A 246 15.31 12.81 1.79
CA LEU A 246 14.92 11.57 2.46
C LEU A 246 16.01 10.50 2.43
N PHE A 247 16.63 10.29 1.25
CA PHE A 247 17.65 9.26 1.04
C PHE A 247 19.06 9.66 1.50
N SER A 248 19.31 10.94 1.78
CA SER A 248 20.65 11.45 2.10
C SER A 248 20.82 11.91 3.55
N MET A 249 19.75 12.00 4.31
CA MET A 249 19.79 12.36 5.73
C MET A 249 20.53 11.32 6.58
N SER A 250 20.79 11.68 7.87
CA SER A 250 21.16 10.69 8.89
C SER A 250 20.07 9.63 9.05
N SER A 251 20.48 8.38 9.20
CA SER A 251 19.59 7.25 9.55
C SER A 251 19.36 7.12 11.06
N GLU A 252 19.78 8.09 11.85
CA GLU A 252 19.51 8.10 13.28
C GLU A 252 18.02 8.31 13.56
N LEU A 253 17.49 7.49 14.44
CA LEU A 253 16.14 7.57 15.00
C LEU A 253 16.24 7.87 16.50
N GLY A 254 15.19 8.45 17.07
CA GLY A 254 15.10 8.60 18.53
C GLY A 254 15.05 7.25 19.26
N ASP A 255 15.45 7.24 20.53
CA ASP A 255 15.52 6.03 21.37
C ASP A 255 14.16 5.30 21.50
N GLU A 256 13.05 6.02 21.33
CA GLU A 256 11.67 5.52 21.41
C GLU A 256 11.09 5.07 20.05
N ALA A 257 11.91 4.99 19.00
CA ALA A 257 11.46 4.60 17.68
C ALA A 257 10.97 3.14 17.64
N SER A 258 9.93 2.89 16.82
CA SER A 258 9.46 1.53 16.57
C SER A 258 10.57 0.64 16.03
N MET A 259 10.64 -0.60 16.52
CA MET A 259 11.60 -1.61 16.03
C MET A 259 11.34 -2.03 14.57
N ASP A 260 10.17 -1.69 14.01
CA ASP A 260 9.80 -2.02 12.65
C ASP A 260 10.46 -1.08 11.63
N ILE A 261 10.99 0.07 12.07
CA ILE A 261 11.71 1.02 11.21
C ILE A 261 13.13 0.53 10.98
N THR A 262 13.30 -0.31 9.98
CA THR A 262 14.57 -0.99 9.64
C THR A 262 14.94 -0.80 8.17
N GLY A 263 16.14 -1.28 7.76
CA GLY A 263 16.59 -1.16 6.38
C GLY A 263 16.72 0.28 5.91
N LEU A 264 17.29 1.14 6.77
CA LEU A 264 17.35 2.58 6.54
C LEU A 264 18.36 2.97 5.48
N ILE A 265 17.93 3.87 4.58
CA ILE A 265 18.75 4.64 3.65
C ILE A 265 18.36 6.11 3.86
N GLY A 266 19.16 6.86 4.63
CA GLY A 266 18.67 8.12 5.19
C GLY A 266 17.47 7.87 6.11
N GLN A 267 16.35 8.54 5.84
CA GLN A 267 15.09 8.30 6.54
C GLN A 267 14.11 7.42 5.74
N TYR A 268 14.50 6.90 4.59
CA TYR A 268 13.75 5.84 3.90
C TYR A 268 13.92 4.52 4.65
N ALA A 269 12.82 3.90 5.04
CA ALA A 269 12.81 2.64 5.82
C ALA A 269 12.30 1.50 4.93
N HIS A 270 13.22 0.73 4.32
CA HIS A 270 12.81 -0.38 3.45
C HIS A 270 12.16 -1.52 4.20
N GLY A 271 12.55 -1.75 5.44
CA GLY A 271 12.02 -2.82 6.28
C GLY A 271 10.59 -2.58 6.77
N ASN A 272 9.95 -1.45 6.43
CA ASN A 272 8.55 -1.20 6.72
C ASN A 272 7.77 -0.74 5.48
N GLU A 273 6.64 -1.34 5.24
CA GLU A 273 5.91 -1.39 3.97
C GLU A 273 5.36 -0.04 3.48
N PRO A 274 4.98 0.94 4.32
CA PRO A 274 4.58 2.26 3.85
C PRO A 274 5.61 2.97 2.97
N SER A 275 6.89 2.56 3.05
CA SER A 275 7.99 3.12 2.25
C SER A 275 8.14 2.50 0.86
N HIS A 276 7.56 1.33 0.61
CA HIS A 276 7.88 0.46 -0.54
C HIS A 276 7.70 1.09 -1.92
N HIS A 277 6.75 2.01 -2.10
CA HIS A 277 6.53 2.71 -3.37
C HIS A 277 7.42 3.96 -3.52
N THR A 278 8.04 4.44 -2.44
CA THR A 278 8.69 5.76 -2.40
C THR A 278 9.84 5.89 -3.40
N THR A 279 10.65 4.83 -3.59
CA THR A 279 11.72 4.83 -4.60
C THR A 279 11.23 5.06 -6.02
N TYR A 280 9.97 4.69 -6.30
CA TYR A 280 9.36 4.82 -7.62
C TYR A 280 8.70 6.18 -7.85
N MET A 281 8.60 7.02 -6.82
CA MET A 281 7.96 8.34 -6.93
C MET A 281 8.70 9.29 -7.87
N TYR A 282 10.01 9.12 -8.09
CA TYR A 282 10.76 9.89 -9.09
C TYR A 282 10.21 9.76 -10.54
N ALA A 283 9.42 8.73 -10.83
CA ALA A 283 8.80 8.57 -12.15
C ALA A 283 7.80 9.67 -12.49
N TYR A 284 7.19 10.28 -11.47
CA TYR A 284 6.13 11.29 -11.63
C TYR A 284 6.68 12.72 -11.74
N SER A 285 7.98 12.93 -11.45
CA SER A 285 8.64 14.24 -11.38
C SER A 285 9.79 14.40 -12.38
N GLY A 286 9.82 13.59 -13.43
CA GLY A 286 10.79 13.70 -14.53
C GLY A 286 12.19 13.15 -14.24
N GLU A 287 12.49 12.65 -13.03
CA GLU A 287 13.80 12.10 -12.67
C GLU A 287 13.80 10.56 -12.54
N HIS A 288 13.09 9.91 -13.43
CA HIS A 288 12.90 8.45 -13.47
C HIS A 288 14.23 7.66 -13.33
N TYR A 289 15.33 8.19 -13.87
CA TYR A 289 16.65 7.53 -13.81
C TYR A 289 17.11 7.29 -12.35
N LYS A 290 16.72 8.11 -11.39
CA LYS A 290 17.07 7.95 -9.97
C LYS A 290 16.48 6.67 -9.33
N ILE A 291 15.40 6.16 -9.90
CA ILE A 291 14.81 4.87 -9.45
C ILE A 291 15.85 3.75 -9.56
N ALA A 292 16.61 3.74 -10.66
CA ALA A 292 17.56 2.67 -10.93
C ALA A 292 18.62 2.54 -9.82
N ASP A 293 19.21 3.66 -9.40
CA ASP A 293 20.22 3.66 -8.33
C ASP A 293 19.65 3.12 -7.02
N LYS A 294 18.45 3.59 -6.64
CA LYS A 294 17.80 3.20 -5.38
C LYS A 294 17.39 1.74 -5.38
N VAL A 295 16.69 1.31 -6.43
CA VAL A 295 16.20 -0.08 -6.55
C VAL A 295 17.37 -1.06 -6.60
N ARG A 296 18.45 -0.75 -7.35
CA ARG A 296 19.63 -1.60 -7.41
C ARG A 296 20.35 -1.69 -6.06
N TYR A 297 20.51 -0.56 -5.37
CA TYR A 297 21.09 -0.56 -4.03
C TYR A 297 20.26 -1.44 -3.07
N ILE A 298 18.94 -1.25 -3.02
CA ILE A 298 18.06 -2.02 -2.15
C ILE A 298 18.14 -3.51 -2.46
N ASN A 299 18.02 -3.89 -3.74
CA ASN A 299 18.09 -5.30 -4.14
C ASN A 299 19.41 -5.97 -3.78
N ASN A 300 20.53 -5.23 -3.83
CA ASN A 300 21.86 -5.82 -3.63
C ASN A 300 22.29 -5.79 -2.16
N GLU A 301 21.87 -4.78 -1.39
CA GLU A 301 22.40 -4.54 -0.04
C GLU A 301 21.40 -4.93 1.07
N LEU A 302 20.08 -4.89 0.79
CA LEU A 302 19.04 -5.14 1.80
C LEU A 302 18.36 -6.51 1.66
N TYR A 303 18.79 -7.31 0.67
CA TYR A 303 18.35 -8.69 0.49
C TYR A 303 19.57 -9.60 0.34
N THR A 304 19.61 -10.68 1.08
CA THR A 304 20.69 -11.67 1.02
C THR A 304 20.15 -13.09 0.93
N ASP A 305 20.99 -14.05 0.61
CA ASP A 305 20.68 -15.49 0.57
C ASP A 305 20.86 -16.19 1.94
N GLN A 306 20.95 -15.41 3.03
CA GLN A 306 21.12 -15.92 4.37
C GLN A 306 19.77 -16.07 5.09
N PRO A 307 19.68 -16.84 6.20
CA PRO A 307 18.43 -16.97 6.97
C PRO A 307 17.84 -15.66 7.51
N ASP A 308 18.69 -14.66 7.73
CA ASP A 308 18.36 -13.29 8.16
C ASP A 308 18.42 -12.29 6.99
N GLY A 309 18.16 -12.75 5.78
CA GLY A 309 18.38 -12.03 4.54
C GLY A 309 17.40 -10.91 4.21
N LEU A 310 16.46 -10.57 5.10
CA LEU A 310 15.53 -9.45 4.97
C LEU A 310 15.87 -8.36 5.98
N SER A 311 15.71 -7.11 5.57
CA SER A 311 15.97 -5.95 6.44
C SER A 311 14.83 -5.60 7.41
N GLY A 312 13.74 -6.36 7.39
CA GLY A 312 12.55 -6.19 8.24
C GLY A 312 11.78 -7.50 8.34
N ASN A 313 10.55 -7.43 8.85
CA ASN A 313 9.61 -8.55 8.84
C ASN A 313 9.25 -8.91 7.40
N GLU A 314 8.93 -10.18 7.14
CA GLU A 314 8.57 -10.64 5.78
C GLU A 314 7.14 -10.24 5.38
N ASP A 315 6.25 -10.17 6.38
CA ASP A 315 4.86 -9.74 6.31
C ASP A 315 4.04 -10.41 5.19
N CYS A 316 3.94 -11.74 5.35
CA CYS A 316 3.08 -12.61 4.53
C CYS A 316 3.33 -12.49 3.01
N GLY A 317 4.57 -12.29 2.62
CA GLY A 317 4.97 -12.24 1.21
C GLY A 317 5.23 -10.84 0.67
N GLN A 318 5.04 -9.78 1.45
CA GLN A 318 5.20 -8.42 0.95
C GLN A 318 6.64 -8.07 0.64
N MET A 319 7.60 -8.36 1.53
CA MET A 319 9.02 -8.08 1.30
C MET A 319 9.55 -8.88 0.11
N SER A 320 9.21 -10.16 0.02
CA SER A 320 9.57 -11.01 -1.11
C SER A 320 8.93 -10.52 -2.42
N ALA A 321 7.69 -10.07 -2.39
CA ALA A 321 6.99 -9.56 -3.56
C ALA A 321 7.60 -8.24 -4.08
N TRP A 322 8.04 -7.36 -3.17
CA TRP A 322 8.77 -6.15 -3.55
C TRP A 322 10.06 -6.52 -4.30
N TYR A 323 10.85 -7.45 -3.73
CA TYR A 323 12.09 -7.92 -4.36
C TYR A 323 11.84 -8.52 -5.73
N ILE A 324 10.84 -9.42 -5.86
CA ILE A 324 10.52 -10.10 -7.13
C ILE A 324 10.11 -9.07 -8.19
N LEU A 325 9.16 -8.19 -7.90
CA LEU A 325 8.69 -7.17 -8.85
C LEU A 325 9.83 -6.22 -9.25
N SER A 326 10.58 -5.71 -8.28
CA SER A 326 11.70 -4.80 -8.52
C SER A 326 12.83 -5.47 -9.31
N SER A 327 13.10 -6.76 -9.04
CA SER A 327 14.08 -7.58 -9.79
C SER A 327 13.65 -7.81 -11.23
N MET A 328 12.33 -7.91 -11.49
CA MET A 328 11.78 -7.96 -12.84
C MET A 328 11.83 -6.61 -13.55
N GLY A 329 11.97 -5.51 -12.81
CA GLY A 329 12.12 -4.16 -13.33
C GLY A 329 10.86 -3.33 -13.40
N PHE A 330 9.83 -3.62 -12.60
CA PHE A 330 8.61 -2.79 -12.49
C PHE A 330 7.95 -2.93 -11.12
N TYR A 331 7.12 -1.95 -10.74
CA TYR A 331 6.44 -1.92 -9.44
C TYR A 331 5.05 -1.24 -9.54
N PRO A 332 4.02 -1.75 -8.84
CA PRO A 332 2.69 -1.15 -8.78
C PRO A 332 2.64 -0.06 -7.71
N VAL A 333 2.96 1.18 -8.05
CA VAL A 333 2.94 2.30 -7.08
C VAL A 333 1.56 2.48 -6.48
N ASN A 334 0.52 2.48 -7.32
CA ASN A 334 -0.87 2.49 -6.88
C ASN A 334 -1.58 1.22 -7.40
N PRO A 335 -1.72 0.17 -6.57
CA PRO A 335 -2.26 -1.12 -7.01
C PRO A 335 -3.60 -1.03 -7.73
N SER A 336 -4.55 -0.27 -7.18
CA SER A 336 -5.91 -0.19 -7.74
C SER A 336 -6.02 0.53 -9.10
N ASN A 337 -4.93 1.06 -9.67
CA ASN A 337 -4.98 1.70 -10.99
C ASN A 337 -4.55 0.78 -12.15
N GLY A 338 -4.01 -0.40 -11.83
CA GLY A 338 -3.55 -1.37 -12.84
C GLY A 338 -2.29 -0.96 -13.61
N ALA A 339 -1.64 0.15 -13.25
CA ALA A 339 -0.42 0.62 -13.88
C ALA A 339 0.82 0.20 -13.09
N TYR A 340 1.92 -0.03 -13.81
CA TYR A 340 3.22 -0.34 -13.23
C TYR A 340 4.23 0.72 -13.65
N VAL A 341 5.09 1.12 -12.72
CA VAL A 341 6.22 2.01 -12.98
C VAL A 341 7.46 1.16 -13.24
N PHE A 342 8.19 1.49 -14.30
CA PHE A 342 9.44 0.80 -14.61
C PHE A 342 10.55 1.19 -13.64
N GLY A 343 11.36 0.19 -13.27
CA GLY A 343 12.56 0.35 -12.44
C GLY A 343 13.82 -0.12 -13.19
N SER A 344 14.70 -0.83 -12.51
CA SER A 344 15.94 -1.37 -13.08
C SER A 344 15.99 -2.89 -12.85
N PRO A 345 15.72 -3.71 -13.89
CA PRO A 345 15.73 -5.17 -13.75
C PRO A 345 17.09 -5.70 -13.35
N LEU A 346 17.14 -6.74 -12.50
CA LEU A 346 18.38 -7.43 -12.12
C LEU A 346 18.83 -8.42 -13.19
N PHE A 347 17.91 -8.95 -13.99
CA PHE A 347 18.16 -10.02 -14.95
C PHE A 347 18.25 -9.47 -16.38
N ASP A 348 19.08 -10.12 -17.23
CA ASP A 348 19.16 -9.80 -18.65
C ASP A 348 17.85 -10.12 -19.38
N GLU A 349 17.16 -11.14 -18.90
CA GLU A 349 15.88 -11.56 -19.45
C GLU A 349 14.96 -12.11 -18.37
N VAL A 350 13.69 -11.71 -18.40
CA VAL A 350 12.60 -12.29 -17.60
C VAL A 350 11.48 -12.69 -18.57
N VAL A 351 10.99 -13.92 -18.42
CA VAL A 351 9.84 -14.41 -19.19
C VAL A 351 8.72 -14.80 -18.23
N LEU A 352 7.58 -14.20 -18.40
CA LEU A 352 6.35 -14.51 -17.65
C LEU A 352 5.41 -15.29 -18.54
N ASP A 353 5.11 -16.53 -18.13
CA ASP A 353 4.08 -17.36 -18.76
C ASP A 353 2.73 -17.06 -18.12
N ILE A 354 1.96 -16.18 -18.74
CA ILE A 354 0.64 -15.79 -18.23
C ILE A 354 -0.41 -16.78 -18.74
N PRO A 355 -1.13 -17.50 -17.87
CA PRO A 355 -2.11 -18.49 -18.27
C PRO A 355 -3.12 -17.97 -19.30
N GLY A 356 -3.30 -18.71 -20.39
CA GLY A 356 -4.22 -18.36 -21.47
C GLY A 356 -3.79 -17.19 -22.36
N GLN A 357 -2.60 -16.63 -22.13
CA GLN A 357 -2.05 -15.50 -22.90
C GLN A 357 -0.69 -15.84 -23.53
N LYS A 358 -0.18 -14.89 -24.33
CA LYS A 358 1.21 -14.96 -24.84
C LYS A 358 2.19 -14.70 -23.69
N GLN A 359 3.42 -15.19 -23.88
CA GLN A 359 4.51 -14.85 -22.96
C GLN A 359 4.73 -13.32 -22.93
N PHE A 360 4.90 -12.79 -21.73
CA PHE A 360 5.39 -11.42 -21.53
C PHE A 360 6.88 -11.49 -21.24
N LYS A 361 7.68 -10.85 -22.09
CA LYS A 361 9.15 -10.90 -22.03
C LYS A 361 9.71 -9.53 -21.74
N ILE A 362 10.56 -9.45 -20.72
CA ILE A 362 11.39 -8.30 -20.40
C ILE A 362 12.81 -8.62 -20.80
N SER A 363 13.45 -7.74 -21.59
CA SER A 363 14.85 -7.92 -22.00
C SER A 363 15.66 -6.67 -21.67
N ALA A 364 16.66 -6.79 -20.82
CA ALA A 364 17.57 -5.72 -20.40
C ALA A 364 18.91 -5.88 -21.13
N LYS A 365 19.12 -5.09 -22.19
CA LYS A 365 20.35 -5.16 -22.98
C LYS A 365 21.51 -4.49 -22.26
N ASN A 366 22.68 -5.17 -22.24
CA ASN A 366 23.91 -4.70 -21.58
C ASN A 366 23.74 -4.43 -20.09
N ASN A 367 22.84 -5.16 -19.44
CA ASN A 367 22.62 -5.06 -18.01
C ASN A 367 23.88 -5.45 -17.23
N SER A 368 24.29 -4.61 -16.30
CA SER A 368 25.44 -4.85 -15.43
C SER A 368 25.41 -3.86 -14.27
N ASP A 369 26.26 -4.03 -13.26
CA ASP A 369 26.40 -3.11 -12.13
C ASP A 369 26.79 -1.66 -12.55
N LYS A 370 27.29 -1.48 -13.77
CA LYS A 370 27.63 -0.17 -14.34
C LYS A 370 26.57 0.37 -15.30
N ASN A 371 25.68 -0.49 -15.80
CA ASN A 371 24.62 -0.15 -16.74
C ASN A 371 23.27 -0.53 -16.14
N ILE A 372 22.82 0.27 -15.19
CA ILE A 372 21.56 0.04 -14.44
C ILE A 372 20.38 0.83 -15.02
N TYR A 373 20.65 1.77 -15.93
CA TYR A 373 19.61 2.57 -16.58
C TYR A 373 19.07 1.83 -17.79
N CYS A 374 17.79 1.50 -17.77
CA CYS A 374 17.11 0.80 -18.86
C CYS A 374 16.36 1.80 -19.75
N LEU A 375 16.66 1.81 -21.05
CA LEU A 375 15.78 2.38 -22.07
C LEU A 375 14.85 1.26 -22.54
N LEU A 376 13.59 1.31 -22.12
CA LEU A 376 12.58 0.34 -22.57
C LEU A 376 12.09 0.75 -23.96
N TYR A 377 12.31 -0.14 -24.93
CA TYR A 377 11.62 -0.07 -26.21
C TYR A 377 10.53 -1.15 -26.22
N THR A 378 9.29 -0.70 -26.33
CA THR A 378 8.12 -1.58 -26.53
C THR A 378 7.98 -1.95 -28.00
#